data_aa703fce371a96bafb43e41b671cdc0c
#
_entry.id   aa703fce371a96bafb43e41b671cdc0c
#
_cell.length_a   1.000
_cell.length_b   1.000
_cell.length_c   1.000
_cell.angle_alpha   90.00
_cell.angle_beta   90.00
_cell.angle_gamma   90.00
#
_symmetry.space_group_name_H-M   'P 1'
#
loop_
_entity.id
_entity.type
_entity.pdbx_description
1 polymer ?
#
loop_
_entity_poly.entity_id
_entity_poly.type
_entity_poly.pdbx_seq_one_letter_code
_entity_poly.pdbx_strand_id
1 'polypeptide(L)'
;PVMIPEPYVALAFNPELDTTDYEHFYASSGILHKWVDRVAGERIRPVYVTPVASVIPKTDVLIATGGTQHITVEVEALTDSLTGQLNVTLPEGWGTTKDLKLVNIAKRNERQSFTFQLMPGDKAKAGAVQFDFVGPKGKADRTLHEIDYPHIMAQVYYTPAEVKLIPLDVKVN
;
A
#
# COMPACT_ATOMS: atom_id res chain seq x y z
N PRO A 1 -6.29 -14.55 17.27
CA PRO A 1 -4.93 -14.53 16.79
C PRO A 1 -4.63 -13.11 16.35
N VAL A 2 -3.71 -12.46 17.06
CA VAL A 2 -3.18 -11.15 16.68
C VAL A 2 -2.35 -11.41 15.43
N MET A 3 -2.82 -10.93 14.28
CA MET A 3 -2.05 -10.94 13.05
C MET A 3 -0.91 -9.95 13.25
N ILE A 4 0.28 -10.45 13.53
CA ILE A 4 1.50 -9.65 13.50
C ILE A 4 1.74 -9.36 12.01
N PRO A 5 1.69 -8.09 11.55
CA PRO A 5 2.01 -7.80 10.17
C PRO A 5 3.43 -8.28 9.90
N GLU A 6 3.61 -9.11 8.86
CA GLU A 6 4.95 -9.51 8.45
C GLU A 6 5.78 -8.25 8.19
N PRO A 7 6.91 -8.07 8.90
CA PRO A 7 7.77 -6.93 8.64
C PRO A 7 8.29 -7.07 7.21
N TYR A 8 7.95 -6.11 6.35
CA TYR A 8 8.59 -6.02 5.05
C TYR A 8 10.10 -5.91 5.27
N VAL A 9 10.81 -6.72 4.51
CA VAL A 9 12.25 -6.96 4.64
C VAL A 9 12.97 -5.64 4.76
N ALA A 10 13.34 -5.27 5.99
CA ALA A 10 14.46 -4.36 6.18
C ALA A 10 15.65 -5.01 5.47
N LEU A 11 16.41 -4.24 4.69
CA LEU A 11 17.66 -4.75 4.15
C LEU A 11 18.44 -5.33 5.31
N ALA A 12 18.70 -6.63 5.26
CA ALA A 12 19.48 -7.31 6.29
C ALA A 12 20.83 -7.73 5.70
N PHE A 13 21.88 -7.51 6.45
CA PHE A 13 23.20 -8.04 6.16
C PHE A 13 23.32 -9.39 6.88
N ASN A 14 23.49 -10.46 6.11
CA ASN A 14 23.67 -11.82 6.62
C ASN A 14 25.09 -12.30 6.28
N PRO A 15 26.11 -12.00 7.09
CA PRO A 15 27.44 -12.56 6.86
C PRO A 15 27.43 -14.04 7.24
N GLU A 16 27.92 -14.86 6.35
CA GLU A 16 28.29 -16.24 6.63
C GLU A 16 29.77 -16.22 7.02
N LEU A 17 30.09 -16.64 8.28
CA LEU A 17 31.45 -16.78 8.75
C LEU A 17 31.77 -18.26 8.74
N ASP A 18 32.65 -18.66 7.84
CA ASP A 18 33.24 -20.01 7.81
C ASP A 18 34.42 -20.06 8.80
N THR A 19 34.23 -20.79 9.88
CA THR A 19 35.32 -21.07 10.83
C THR A 19 35.83 -22.47 10.58
N THR A 20 37.14 -22.64 10.63
CA THR A 20 37.84 -23.92 10.39
C THR A 20 37.46 -25.04 11.36
N ASP A 21 36.65 -24.77 12.39
CA ASP A 21 36.20 -25.70 13.41
C ASP A 21 34.68 -25.88 13.46
N TYR A 22 34.08 -26.45 12.42
CA TYR A 22 32.77 -27.15 12.41
C TYR A 22 31.49 -26.40 12.73
N GLU A 23 31.44 -25.09 12.93
CA GLU A 23 30.20 -24.37 13.15
C GLU A 23 30.04 -23.17 12.18
N HIS A 24 28.98 -23.19 11.38
CA HIS A 24 28.56 -22.04 10.58
C HIS A 24 27.78 -21.07 11.45
N PHE A 25 28.29 -19.86 11.63
CA PHE A 25 27.59 -18.79 12.33
C PHE A 25 26.87 -17.89 11.33
N TYR A 26 25.55 -17.75 11.50
CA TYR A 26 24.74 -16.82 10.76
C TYR A 26 24.38 -15.63 11.65
N ALA A 27 24.80 -14.44 11.28
CA ALA A 27 24.37 -13.22 11.94
C ALA A 27 23.49 -12.42 11.00
N SER A 28 22.29 -12.04 11.44
CA SER A 28 21.39 -11.16 10.70
C SER A 28 21.31 -9.82 11.41
N SER A 29 21.58 -8.73 10.69
CA SER A 29 21.44 -7.38 11.22
C SER A 29 20.67 -6.52 10.21
N GLY A 30 19.65 -5.79 10.68
CA GLY A 30 18.96 -4.79 9.88
C GLY A 30 19.89 -3.63 9.56
N ILE A 31 19.79 -3.10 8.34
CA ILE A 31 20.51 -1.86 7.97
C ILE A 31 19.79 -0.68 8.59
N LEU A 32 20.55 0.13 9.34
CA LEU A 32 20.06 1.31 10.03
C LEU A 32 20.70 2.56 9.43
N HIS A 33 19.89 3.59 9.20
CA HIS A 33 20.36 4.93 8.91
C HIS A 33 20.48 5.71 10.21
N LYS A 34 21.68 6.24 10.47
CA LYS A 34 21.99 6.99 11.68
C LYS A 34 22.39 8.41 11.32
N TRP A 35 21.83 9.40 12.01
CA TRP A 35 22.21 10.81 11.85
C TRP A 35 22.12 11.54 13.19
N VAL A 36 22.68 12.74 13.23
CA VAL A 36 22.62 13.63 14.40
C VAL A 36 21.65 14.76 14.09
N ASP A 37 20.55 14.83 14.83
CA ASP A 37 19.64 15.97 14.84
C ASP A 37 20.16 17.03 15.83
N ARG A 38 20.11 18.30 15.47
CA ARG A 38 20.64 19.39 16.31
C ARG A 38 19.89 19.58 17.63
N VAL A 39 18.63 19.19 17.66
CA VAL A 39 17.73 19.37 18.83
C VAL A 39 17.55 18.07 19.60
N ALA A 40 17.33 16.98 18.87
CA ALA A 40 16.98 15.68 19.45
C ALA A 40 18.17 14.72 19.64
N GLY A 41 19.37 15.14 19.24
CA GLY A 41 20.59 14.33 19.36
C GLY A 41 20.67 13.20 18.30
N GLU A 42 21.25 12.09 18.69
CA GLU A 42 21.41 10.93 17.79
C GLU A 42 20.07 10.29 17.46
N ARG A 43 19.80 10.09 16.15
CA ARG A 43 18.63 9.44 15.62
C ARG A 43 19.02 8.21 14.80
N ILE A 44 18.23 7.17 14.93
CA ILE A 44 18.42 5.91 14.21
C ILE A 44 17.07 5.52 13.60
N ARG A 45 17.10 5.11 12.32
CA ARG A 45 15.92 4.66 11.59
C ARG A 45 16.26 3.42 10.75
N PRO A 46 15.41 2.40 10.72
CA PRO A 46 15.59 1.28 9.80
C PRO A 46 15.49 1.73 8.34
N VAL A 47 16.27 1.11 7.46
CA VAL A 47 16.18 1.31 6.02
C VAL A 47 15.20 0.30 5.45
N TYR A 48 14.12 0.78 4.83
CA TYR A 48 13.11 -0.04 4.18
C TYR A 48 13.20 0.06 2.66
N VAL A 49 12.91 -1.05 1.98
CA VAL A 49 12.66 -1.05 0.54
C VAL A 49 11.19 -0.71 0.33
N THR A 50 10.91 0.41 -0.30
CA THR A 50 9.55 0.87 -0.59
C THR A 50 9.21 0.66 -2.06
N PRO A 51 7.95 0.40 -2.42
CA PRO A 51 7.50 0.44 -3.80
C PRO A 51 7.62 1.86 -4.39
N VAL A 52 7.40 1.99 -5.68
CA VAL A 52 7.46 3.30 -6.37
C VAL A 52 6.30 4.23 -6.01
N ALA A 53 5.19 3.65 -5.56
CA ALA A 53 3.98 4.37 -5.18
C ALA A 53 3.27 3.65 -4.03
N SER A 54 2.45 4.39 -3.29
CA SER A 54 1.46 3.87 -2.35
C SER A 54 0.07 4.15 -2.93
N VAL A 55 -0.78 3.12 -3.01
CA VAL A 55 -2.16 3.23 -3.48
C VAL A 55 -3.07 3.21 -2.26
N ILE A 56 -3.83 4.29 -2.04
CA ILE A 56 -4.52 4.57 -0.78
C ILE A 56 -6.02 4.74 -1.03
N PRO A 57 -6.83 3.68 -0.91
CA PRO A 57 -8.29 3.84 -0.87
C PRO A 57 -8.70 4.67 0.35
N LYS A 58 -9.68 5.57 0.18
CA LYS A 58 -10.16 6.44 1.28
C LYS A 58 -11.19 5.76 2.17
N THR A 59 -11.66 4.58 1.79
CA THR A 59 -12.62 3.78 2.55
C THR A 59 -12.19 2.32 2.51
N ASP A 60 -12.40 1.62 3.60
CA ASP A 60 -12.09 0.18 3.69
C ASP A 60 -13.28 -0.69 3.27
N VAL A 61 -14.50 -0.16 3.42
CA VAL A 61 -15.76 -0.88 3.15
C VAL A 61 -16.73 0.05 2.44
N LEU A 62 -17.37 -0.45 1.39
CA LEU A 62 -18.46 0.21 0.69
C LEU A 62 -19.72 -0.67 0.75
N ILE A 63 -20.79 -0.13 1.33
CA ILE A 63 -22.10 -0.74 1.36
C ILE A 63 -22.94 -0.13 0.24
N ALA A 64 -23.29 -0.93 -0.76
CA ALA A 64 -24.07 -0.46 -1.90
C ALA A 64 -25.56 -0.76 -1.71
N THR A 65 -26.36 0.26 -1.57
CA THR A 65 -27.83 0.18 -1.45
C THR A 65 -28.56 0.32 -2.79
N GLY A 66 -27.86 0.09 -3.89
CA GLY A 66 -28.31 0.32 -5.26
C GLY A 66 -27.75 1.60 -5.88
N GLY A 67 -27.83 1.73 -7.21
CA GLY A 67 -27.32 2.87 -7.94
C GLY A 67 -25.80 2.95 -8.04
N THR A 68 -25.32 4.05 -8.59
CA THR A 68 -23.88 4.29 -8.77
C THR A 68 -23.24 4.70 -7.45
N GLN A 69 -22.17 4.04 -7.10
CA GLN A 69 -21.35 4.32 -5.93
C GLN A 69 -20.02 4.95 -6.35
N HIS A 70 -19.39 5.70 -5.46
CA HIS A 70 -18.13 6.39 -5.73
C HIS A 70 -17.07 5.96 -4.71
N ILE A 71 -15.88 5.58 -5.20
CA ILE A 71 -14.71 5.31 -4.38
C ILE A 71 -13.61 6.27 -4.80
N THR A 72 -13.04 6.95 -3.82
CA THR A 72 -11.85 7.79 -4.03
C THR A 72 -10.62 7.02 -3.61
N VAL A 73 -9.63 7.00 -4.51
CA VAL A 73 -8.32 6.39 -4.30
C VAL A 73 -7.26 7.44 -4.53
N GLU A 74 -6.32 7.57 -3.61
CA GLU A 74 -5.13 8.41 -3.79
C GLU A 74 -3.94 7.55 -4.20
N VAL A 75 -3.12 8.09 -5.07
CA VAL A 75 -1.78 7.58 -5.37
C VAL A 75 -0.77 8.56 -4.81
N GLU A 76 0.07 8.09 -3.89
CA GLU A 76 1.20 8.83 -3.36
C GLU A 76 2.48 8.38 -4.05
N ALA A 77 3.24 9.32 -4.57
CA ALA A 77 4.52 9.03 -5.19
C ALA A 77 5.61 8.82 -4.13
N LEU A 78 6.24 7.66 -4.12
CA LEU A 78 7.40 7.36 -3.27
C LEU A 78 8.73 7.58 -3.99
N THR A 79 8.67 8.06 -5.24
CA THR A 79 9.80 8.46 -6.09
C THR A 79 9.45 9.73 -6.87
N ASP A 80 10.45 10.48 -7.32
CA ASP A 80 10.21 11.63 -8.21
C ASP A 80 9.78 11.20 -9.61
N SER A 81 9.04 12.06 -10.30
CA SER A 81 8.57 11.85 -11.68
C SER A 81 7.85 10.50 -11.84
N LEU A 82 6.84 10.26 -11.03
CA LEU A 82 5.99 9.07 -11.11
C LEU A 82 4.98 9.25 -12.24
N THR A 83 5.04 8.37 -13.24
CA THR A 83 4.07 8.32 -14.35
C THR A 83 3.57 6.90 -14.53
N GLY A 84 2.31 6.76 -14.91
CA GLY A 84 1.71 5.43 -15.11
C GLY A 84 0.19 5.48 -15.15
N GLN A 85 -0.42 4.35 -14.83
CA GLN A 85 -1.86 4.16 -14.84
C GLN A 85 -2.32 3.51 -13.55
N LEU A 86 -3.42 4.00 -12.98
CA LEU A 86 -4.12 3.36 -11.88
C LEU A 86 -5.25 2.49 -12.46
N ASN A 87 -5.17 1.18 -12.21
CA ASN A 87 -6.14 0.20 -12.63
C ASN A 87 -7.06 -0.20 -11.47
N VAL A 88 -8.20 -0.81 -11.83
CA VAL A 88 -9.17 -1.35 -10.89
C VAL A 88 -9.59 -2.74 -11.32
N THR A 89 -9.57 -3.69 -10.39
CA THR A 89 -10.09 -5.04 -10.57
C THR A 89 -11.32 -5.23 -9.71
N LEU A 90 -12.45 -5.58 -10.33
CA LEU A 90 -13.75 -5.69 -9.68
C LEU A 90 -14.10 -7.15 -9.39
N PRO A 91 -14.85 -7.42 -8.31
CA PRO A 91 -15.45 -8.73 -8.10
C PRO A 91 -16.63 -8.98 -9.08
N GLU A 92 -17.08 -10.23 -9.14
CA GLU A 92 -18.12 -10.67 -10.04
C GLU A 92 -19.43 -9.89 -9.85
N GLY A 93 -20.03 -9.48 -10.97
CA GLY A 93 -21.31 -8.77 -11.00
C GLY A 93 -21.22 -7.27 -10.74
N TRP A 94 -20.02 -6.72 -10.57
CA TRP A 94 -19.80 -5.27 -10.47
C TRP A 94 -19.29 -4.69 -11.77
N GLY A 95 -19.72 -3.47 -12.07
CA GLY A 95 -19.26 -2.68 -13.21
C GLY A 95 -18.61 -1.37 -12.79
N THR A 96 -17.79 -0.81 -13.68
CA THR A 96 -17.22 0.53 -13.52
C THR A 96 -17.15 1.24 -14.86
N THR A 97 -17.08 2.57 -14.85
CA THR A 97 -16.73 3.34 -16.05
C THR A 97 -15.29 3.00 -16.48
N LYS A 98 -15.11 2.80 -17.79
CA LYS A 98 -13.80 2.47 -18.37
C LYS A 98 -12.90 3.71 -18.55
N ASP A 99 -12.89 4.60 -17.58
CA ASP A 99 -12.08 5.81 -17.66
C ASP A 99 -10.63 5.50 -17.32
N LEU A 100 -9.75 5.86 -18.24
CA LEU A 100 -8.31 5.73 -18.04
C LEU A 100 -7.84 6.68 -16.93
N LYS A 101 -7.32 6.17 -15.84
CA LYS A 101 -6.80 6.97 -14.72
C LYS A 101 -5.29 7.12 -14.84
N LEU A 102 -4.85 8.17 -15.57
CA LEU A 102 -3.43 8.47 -15.76
C LEU A 102 -2.87 9.16 -14.53
N VAL A 103 -1.79 8.61 -13.99
CA VAL A 103 -1.02 9.15 -12.88
C VAL A 103 0.16 9.93 -13.43
N ASN A 104 0.30 11.18 -12.98
CA ASN A 104 1.46 12.02 -13.31
C ASN A 104 1.78 12.91 -12.10
N ILE A 105 2.77 12.50 -11.31
CA ILE A 105 3.18 13.16 -10.09
C ILE A 105 4.65 13.54 -10.20
N ALA A 106 4.94 14.83 -10.09
CA ALA A 106 6.28 15.35 -10.32
C ALA A 106 7.28 15.04 -9.21
N LYS A 107 6.84 15.17 -7.95
CA LYS A 107 7.73 15.07 -6.79
C LYS A 107 7.32 13.94 -5.85
N ARG A 108 8.31 13.36 -5.20
CA ARG A 108 8.12 12.42 -4.10
C ARG A 108 7.24 13.02 -3.00
N ASN A 109 6.42 12.19 -2.37
CA ASN A 109 5.46 12.50 -1.32
C ASN A 109 4.28 13.40 -1.76
N GLU A 110 4.17 13.73 -3.05
CA GLU A 110 2.96 14.34 -3.60
C GLU A 110 1.91 13.25 -3.88
N ARG A 111 0.62 13.66 -3.85
CA ARG A 111 -0.53 12.78 -4.04
C ARG A 111 -1.41 13.27 -5.17
N GLN A 112 -2.02 12.32 -5.86
CA GLN A 112 -3.04 12.57 -6.87
C GLN A 112 -4.26 11.70 -6.56
N SER A 113 -5.45 12.31 -6.54
CA SER A 113 -6.72 11.64 -6.22
C SER A 113 -7.48 11.25 -7.48
N PHE A 114 -8.10 10.07 -7.44
CA PHE A 114 -8.93 9.52 -8.50
C PHE A 114 -10.26 9.03 -7.93
N THR A 115 -11.35 9.28 -8.64
CA THR A 115 -12.67 8.76 -8.28
C THR A 115 -13.08 7.69 -9.30
N PHE A 116 -13.49 6.54 -8.80
CA PHE A 116 -14.07 5.45 -9.56
C PHE A 116 -15.58 5.39 -9.31
N GLN A 117 -16.34 5.19 -10.37
CA GLN A 117 -17.77 4.94 -10.28
C GLN A 117 -18.01 3.43 -10.36
N LEU A 118 -18.64 2.88 -9.34
CA LEU A 118 -18.96 1.46 -9.24
C LEU A 118 -20.46 1.28 -9.33
N MET A 119 -20.89 0.31 -10.12
CA MET A 119 -22.29 -0.02 -10.33
C MET A 119 -22.50 -1.50 -9.95
N PRO A 120 -23.29 -1.77 -8.89
CA PRO A 120 -23.71 -3.14 -8.63
C PRO A 120 -24.69 -3.58 -9.71
N GLY A 121 -24.43 -4.73 -10.34
CA GLY A 121 -25.38 -5.39 -11.23
C GLY A 121 -26.31 -6.30 -10.44
N ASP A 122 -27.33 -6.87 -11.10
CA ASP A 122 -28.32 -7.76 -10.47
C ASP A 122 -27.73 -8.99 -9.78
N LYS A 123 -26.54 -9.40 -10.18
CA LYS A 123 -25.80 -10.54 -9.63
C LYS A 123 -24.56 -10.13 -8.84
N ALA A 124 -24.50 -8.88 -8.40
CA ALA A 124 -23.37 -8.40 -7.63
C ALA A 124 -23.21 -9.21 -6.34
N LYS A 125 -22.03 -9.75 -6.12
CA LYS A 125 -21.67 -10.50 -4.92
C LYS A 125 -20.80 -9.65 -4.01
N ALA A 126 -20.82 -9.96 -2.72
CA ALA A 126 -19.83 -9.40 -1.79
C ALA A 126 -18.43 -9.86 -2.19
N GLY A 127 -17.47 -8.92 -2.15
CA GLY A 127 -16.11 -9.19 -2.56
C GLY A 127 -15.22 -7.99 -2.28
N ALA A 128 -13.99 -7.98 -2.81
CA ALA A 128 -13.09 -6.85 -2.72
C ALA A 128 -12.82 -6.28 -4.12
N VAL A 129 -12.88 -4.96 -4.25
CA VAL A 129 -12.30 -4.24 -5.38
C VAL A 129 -10.84 -3.97 -5.06
N GLN A 130 -9.95 -4.26 -5.99
CA GLN A 130 -8.52 -4.07 -5.85
C GLN A 130 -8.04 -2.98 -6.78
N PHE A 131 -7.07 -2.20 -6.31
CA PHE A 131 -6.45 -1.13 -7.06
C PHE A 131 -4.96 -1.39 -7.20
N ASP A 132 -4.44 -1.21 -8.42
CA ASP A 132 -3.01 -1.34 -8.71
C ASP A 132 -2.50 -0.21 -9.61
N PHE A 133 -1.35 0.31 -9.26
CA PHE A 133 -0.59 1.24 -10.09
C PHE A 133 0.41 0.47 -10.94
N VAL A 134 0.47 0.81 -12.23
CA VAL A 134 1.46 0.26 -13.17
C VAL A 134 2.13 1.40 -13.93
N GLY A 135 3.44 1.45 -13.88
CA GLY A 135 4.24 2.45 -14.57
C GLY A 135 5.61 1.94 -15.00
N PRO A 136 6.37 2.75 -15.76
CA PRO A 136 7.70 2.36 -16.24
C PRO A 136 8.70 2.09 -15.12
N LYS A 137 8.52 2.71 -13.95
CA LYS A 137 9.39 2.54 -12.79
C LYS A 137 9.02 1.36 -11.90
N GLY A 138 7.86 0.72 -12.12
CA GLY A 138 7.41 -0.43 -11.35
C GLY A 138 5.90 -0.47 -11.15
N LYS A 139 5.49 -1.40 -10.29
CA LYS A 139 4.09 -1.64 -9.90
C LYS A 139 3.90 -1.41 -8.41
N ALA A 140 2.68 -1.05 -8.01
CA ALA A 140 2.29 -0.94 -6.61
C ALA A 140 0.80 -1.29 -6.45
N ASP A 141 0.49 -2.20 -5.54
CA ASP A 141 -0.85 -2.70 -5.22
C ASP A 141 -1.16 -2.62 -3.73
N ARG A 142 -0.38 -1.83 -3.00
CA ARG A 142 -0.44 -1.75 -1.54
C ARG A 142 -0.45 -0.31 -1.05
N THR A 143 -1.06 -0.13 0.12
CA THR A 143 -0.99 1.09 0.91
C THR A 143 0.19 1.01 1.87
N LEU A 144 1.05 2.00 1.85
CA LEU A 144 2.15 2.16 2.81
C LEU A 144 1.63 2.87 4.05
N HIS A 145 1.89 2.28 5.20
CA HIS A 145 1.63 2.86 6.51
C HIS A 145 2.95 3.06 7.25
N GLU A 146 3.13 4.24 7.80
CA GLU A 146 4.28 4.58 8.64
C GLU A 146 3.79 4.87 10.04
N ILE A 147 4.41 4.23 11.03
CA ILE A 147 4.22 4.49 12.46
C ILE A 147 5.49 5.15 12.95
N ASP A 148 5.42 6.45 13.24
CA ASP A 148 6.55 7.24 13.73
C ASP A 148 6.14 7.99 15.00
N TYR A 149 6.51 7.42 16.16
CA TYR A 149 6.30 8.04 17.46
C TYR A 149 7.63 8.38 18.13
N PRO A 150 7.72 9.46 18.94
CA PRO A 150 8.97 9.90 19.56
C PRO A 150 9.70 8.86 20.40
N HIS A 151 8.99 7.84 20.89
CA HIS A 151 9.54 6.87 21.86
C HIS A 151 9.82 5.50 21.27
N ILE A 152 9.47 5.26 20.01
CA ILE A 152 9.72 3.99 19.34
C ILE A 152 10.47 4.22 18.03
N MET A 153 11.17 3.20 17.58
CA MET A 153 11.76 3.19 16.26
C MET A 153 10.65 3.20 15.21
N ALA A 154 10.78 4.08 14.18
CA ALA A 154 9.81 4.14 13.10
C ALA A 154 9.60 2.77 12.47
N GLN A 155 8.35 2.41 12.23
CA GLN A 155 7.94 1.15 11.65
C GLN A 155 7.15 1.40 10.37
N VAL A 156 7.30 0.50 9.41
CA VAL A 156 6.57 0.53 8.14
C VAL A 156 5.87 -0.80 7.93
N TYR A 157 4.60 -0.76 7.56
CA TYR A 157 3.85 -1.94 7.15
C TYR A 157 3.00 -1.63 5.93
N TYR A 158 2.51 -2.67 5.27
CA TYR A 158 1.74 -2.56 4.04
C TYR A 158 0.43 -3.32 4.16
N THR A 159 -0.63 -2.73 3.64
CA THR A 159 -1.92 -3.40 3.47
C THR A 159 -2.27 -3.48 1.98
N PRO A 160 -3.03 -4.49 1.53
CA PRO A 160 -3.57 -4.49 0.17
C PRO A 160 -4.35 -3.21 -0.12
N ALA A 161 -4.20 -2.65 -1.32
CA ALA A 161 -4.99 -1.50 -1.77
C ALA A 161 -6.37 -1.99 -2.25
N GLU A 162 -7.24 -2.34 -1.30
CA GLU A 162 -8.56 -2.90 -1.59
C GLU A 162 -9.67 -2.27 -0.76
N VAL A 163 -10.90 -2.35 -1.28
CA VAL A 163 -12.13 -1.95 -0.59
C VAL A 163 -13.11 -3.10 -0.61
N LYS A 164 -13.64 -3.47 0.54
CA LYS A 164 -14.68 -4.51 0.65
C LYS A 164 -16.01 -3.95 0.16
N LEU A 165 -16.61 -4.64 -0.82
CA LEU A 165 -17.90 -4.30 -1.39
C LEU A 165 -18.99 -5.22 -0.82
N ILE A 166 -20.04 -4.63 -0.28
CA ILE A 166 -21.19 -5.36 0.26
C ILE A 166 -22.46 -4.86 -0.43
N PRO A 167 -23.04 -5.63 -1.39
CA PRO A 167 -24.32 -5.27 -1.97
C PRO A 167 -25.43 -5.52 -0.93
N LEU A 168 -26.28 -4.52 -0.70
CA LEU A 168 -27.46 -4.61 0.11
C LEU A 168 -28.70 -4.64 -0.79
N ASP A 169 -29.40 -5.75 -0.79
CA ASP A 169 -30.74 -5.85 -1.41
C ASP A 169 -31.79 -5.34 -0.39
N VAL A 170 -32.05 -4.04 -0.40
CA VAL A 170 -33.07 -3.44 0.44
C VAL A 170 -34.41 -3.59 -0.28
N LYS A 171 -35.16 -4.63 0.04
CA LYS A 171 -36.58 -4.72 -0.34
C LYS A 171 -37.35 -3.72 0.54
N VAL A 172 -37.73 -2.59 -0.03
CA VAL A 172 -38.72 -1.67 0.56
C VAL A 172 -40.08 -2.30 0.36
N ASN A 173 -40.71 -2.75 1.44
CA ASN A 173 -42.12 -3.20 1.46
C ASN A 173 -43.05 -1.99 1.44
#